data_dda49074d4e120e5c6b8acc01ad6d046
#
_entry.id   dda49074d4e120e5c6b8acc01ad6d046
#
_cell.length_a   1.000
_cell.length_b   1.000
_cell.length_c   1.000
_cell.angle_alpha   90.00
_cell.angle_beta   90.00
_cell.angle_gamma   90.00
#
_symmetry.space_group_name_H-M   'P 1'
#
loop_
_entity.id
_entity.type
_entity.pdbx_description
1 polymer ?
#
loop_
_entity_poly.entity_id
_entity_poly.type
_entity_poly.pdbx_seq_one_letter_code
_entity_poly.pdbx_strand_id
1 'polypeptide(L)'
;MNELSNTVAHGFIHSYRDFARRVHALSENLSEEQFWTKPYPYGNSFGHLTLHIIGNLNYYIGTQIANTGYVRDREREFTEESPPSKEEVSRRLAEAVDLVEATLETQTAETWVNAYGAAGAADFVKDRFGIFLSCAAHFHHHIGQMVYLAKEFSK
;
A
#
# COMPACT_ATOMS: atom_id res chain seq x y z
N MET A 1 1.77 16.22 -23.81
CA MET A 1 2.03 15.74 -22.45
C MET A 1 3.50 15.89 -22.14
N ASN A 2 3.85 16.31 -20.93
CA ASN A 2 5.26 16.52 -20.55
C ASN A 2 5.97 15.17 -20.39
N GLU A 3 7.08 14.96 -21.10
CA GLU A 3 7.85 13.70 -21.09
C GLU A 3 8.32 13.31 -19.68
N LEU A 4 8.76 14.28 -18.87
CA LEU A 4 9.15 14.04 -17.49
C LEU A 4 7.98 13.57 -16.64
N SER A 5 6.80 14.16 -16.80
CA SER A 5 5.61 13.75 -16.08
C SER A 5 5.25 12.28 -16.36
N ASN A 6 5.33 11.87 -17.62
CA ASN A 6 5.10 10.47 -18.01
C ASN A 6 6.16 9.54 -17.43
N THR A 7 7.43 9.94 -17.48
CA THR A 7 8.53 9.16 -16.92
C THR A 7 8.34 8.93 -15.42
N VAL A 8 7.94 9.98 -14.69
CA VAL A 8 7.66 9.90 -13.25
C VAL A 8 6.49 8.95 -12.97
N ALA A 9 5.36 9.12 -13.68
CA ALA A 9 4.19 8.26 -13.52
C ALA A 9 4.54 6.79 -13.78
N HIS A 10 5.23 6.49 -14.87
CA HIS A 10 5.64 5.13 -15.21
C HIS A 10 6.60 4.53 -14.18
N GLY A 11 7.54 5.32 -13.65
CA GLY A 11 8.42 4.87 -12.58
C GLY A 11 7.67 4.43 -11.33
N PHE A 12 6.68 5.21 -10.90
CA PHE A 12 5.82 4.84 -9.79
C PHE A 12 4.96 3.61 -10.11
N ILE A 13 4.34 3.54 -11.28
CA ILE A 13 3.51 2.40 -11.69
C ILE A 13 4.31 1.11 -11.65
N HIS A 14 5.51 1.09 -12.21
CA HIS A 14 6.40 -0.07 -12.13
C HIS A 14 6.72 -0.47 -10.69
N SER A 15 7.02 0.50 -9.82
CA SER A 15 7.33 0.24 -8.42
C SER A 15 6.13 -0.35 -7.67
N TYR A 16 4.96 0.23 -7.79
CA TYR A 16 3.75 -0.27 -7.10
C TYR A 16 3.35 -1.67 -7.58
N ARG A 17 3.45 -1.94 -8.89
CA ARG A 17 3.23 -3.28 -9.45
C ARG A 17 4.24 -4.30 -8.91
N ASP A 18 5.50 -3.94 -8.86
CA ASP A 18 6.55 -4.81 -8.32
C ASP A 18 6.31 -5.10 -6.83
N PHE A 19 5.92 -4.10 -6.06
CA PHE A 19 5.59 -4.27 -4.64
C PHE A 19 4.42 -5.24 -4.44
N ALA A 20 3.33 -5.08 -5.19
CA ALA A 20 2.19 -5.99 -5.13
C ALA A 20 2.59 -7.42 -5.52
N ARG A 21 3.39 -7.59 -6.58
CA ARG A 21 3.92 -8.88 -7.02
C ARG A 21 4.74 -9.55 -5.92
N ARG A 22 5.60 -8.78 -5.24
CA ARG A 22 6.44 -9.30 -4.15
C ARG A 22 5.62 -9.73 -2.94
N VAL A 23 4.61 -8.96 -2.55
CA VAL A 23 3.70 -9.34 -1.45
C VAL A 23 2.97 -10.63 -1.82
N HIS A 24 2.45 -10.73 -3.04
CA HIS A 24 1.78 -11.95 -3.52
C HIS A 24 2.72 -13.16 -3.45
N ALA A 25 3.92 -13.06 -4.01
CA ALA A 25 4.91 -14.15 -3.99
C ALA A 25 5.29 -14.59 -2.57
N LEU A 26 5.48 -13.65 -1.65
CA LEU A 26 5.77 -13.96 -0.25
C LEU A 26 4.61 -14.67 0.45
N SER A 27 3.38 -14.31 0.10
CA SER A 27 2.17 -14.87 0.72
C SER A 27 1.81 -16.26 0.21
N GLU A 28 2.23 -16.64 -0.99
CA GLU A 28 1.86 -17.92 -1.62
C GLU A 28 2.24 -19.13 -0.75
N ASN A 29 3.36 -19.06 -0.06
CA ASN A 29 3.87 -20.15 0.78
C ASN A 29 3.33 -20.11 2.22
N LEU A 30 2.49 -19.16 2.57
CA LEU A 30 1.87 -19.06 3.89
C LEU A 30 0.49 -19.75 3.89
N SER A 31 0.22 -20.56 4.90
CA SER A 31 -1.13 -21.02 5.16
C SER A 31 -2.03 -19.86 5.60
N GLU A 32 -3.36 -20.08 5.61
CA GLU A 32 -4.31 -19.10 6.19
C GLU A 32 -3.95 -18.75 7.63
N GLU A 33 -3.62 -19.73 8.43
CA GLU A 33 -3.23 -19.54 9.82
C GLU A 33 -1.94 -18.72 9.94
N GLN A 34 -0.90 -19.08 9.19
CA GLN A 34 0.38 -18.36 9.18
C GLN A 34 0.24 -16.91 8.71
N PHE A 35 -0.63 -16.67 7.73
CA PHE A 35 -0.90 -15.32 7.20
C PHE A 35 -1.40 -14.36 8.30
N TRP A 36 -2.18 -14.87 9.27
CA TRP A 36 -2.74 -14.09 10.37
C TRP A 36 -2.00 -14.23 11.70
N THR A 37 -0.99 -15.09 11.78
CA THR A 37 -0.23 -15.32 13.00
C THR A 37 0.87 -14.26 13.19
N LYS A 38 0.97 -13.73 14.40
CA LYS A 38 2.11 -12.91 14.84
C LYS A 38 3.17 -13.84 15.43
N PRO A 39 4.30 -14.07 14.73
CA PRO A 39 5.30 -15.02 15.22
C PRO A 39 6.20 -14.46 16.33
N TYR A 40 6.20 -13.13 16.52
CA TYR A 40 7.02 -12.45 17.51
C TYR A 40 6.16 -11.77 18.59
N PRO A 41 6.71 -11.51 19.78
CA PRO A 41 5.99 -10.74 20.81
C PRO A 41 5.79 -9.26 20.45
N TYR A 42 6.30 -8.82 19.32
CA TYR A 42 6.20 -7.47 18.77
C TYR A 42 5.77 -7.54 17.30
N GLY A 43 5.43 -6.39 16.74
CA GLY A 43 5.05 -6.27 15.33
C GLY A 43 3.65 -6.79 15.04
N ASN A 44 3.39 -7.09 13.79
CA ASN A 44 2.08 -7.50 13.28
C ASN A 44 2.20 -8.78 12.45
N SER A 45 1.05 -9.39 12.14
CA SER A 45 1.00 -10.48 11.18
C SER A 45 1.18 -9.97 9.74
N PHE A 46 1.48 -10.88 8.84
CA PHE A 46 1.54 -10.59 7.40
C PHE A 46 0.22 -10.01 6.90
N GLY A 47 -0.91 -10.61 7.30
CA GLY A 47 -2.25 -10.18 6.91
C GLY A 47 -2.59 -8.77 7.43
N HIS A 48 -2.29 -8.47 8.69
CA HIS A 48 -2.53 -7.13 9.25
C HIS A 48 -1.67 -6.06 8.56
N LEU A 49 -0.41 -6.37 8.23
CA LEU A 49 0.43 -5.45 7.45
C LEU A 49 -0.15 -5.23 6.05
N THR A 50 -0.70 -6.26 5.41
CA THR A 50 -1.34 -6.12 4.11
C THR A 50 -2.60 -5.25 4.19
N LEU A 51 -3.46 -5.45 5.20
CA LEU A 51 -4.62 -4.57 5.44
C LEU A 51 -4.18 -3.13 5.68
N HIS A 52 -3.09 -2.92 6.41
CA HIS A 52 -2.53 -1.59 6.66
C HIS A 52 -2.06 -0.90 5.38
N ILE A 53 -1.38 -1.62 4.48
CA ILE A 53 -0.99 -1.10 3.17
C ILE A 53 -2.22 -0.73 2.34
N ILE A 54 -3.23 -1.61 2.29
CA ILE A 54 -4.49 -1.37 1.58
C ILE A 54 -5.16 -0.08 2.09
N GLY A 55 -5.30 0.06 3.40
CA GLY A 55 -5.88 1.24 4.04
C GLY A 55 -5.08 2.51 3.75
N ASN A 56 -3.76 2.43 3.77
CA ASN A 56 -2.87 3.54 3.44
C ASN A 56 -3.10 4.04 2.01
N LEU A 57 -3.06 3.15 1.02
CA LEU A 57 -3.23 3.51 -0.39
C LEU A 57 -4.63 4.05 -0.69
N ASN A 58 -5.67 3.39 -0.17
CA ASN A 58 -7.06 3.82 -0.38
C ASN A 58 -7.35 5.17 0.26
N TYR A 59 -6.74 5.49 1.40
CA TYR A 59 -6.93 6.77 2.06
C TYR A 59 -6.12 7.89 1.43
N TYR A 60 -4.80 7.77 1.38
CA TYR A 60 -3.94 8.86 0.92
C TYR A 60 -4.05 9.15 -0.56
N ILE A 61 -4.29 8.15 -1.37
CA ILE A 61 -4.42 8.30 -2.83
C ILE A 61 -5.89 8.20 -3.24
N GLY A 62 -6.58 7.16 -2.81
CA GLY A 62 -7.97 6.93 -3.19
C GLY A 62 -8.90 8.05 -2.72
N THR A 63 -8.97 8.31 -1.43
CA THR A 63 -9.87 9.35 -0.91
C THR A 63 -9.40 10.75 -1.28
N GLN A 64 -8.11 11.05 -1.07
CA GLN A 64 -7.60 12.42 -1.13
C GLN A 64 -7.32 12.92 -2.56
N ILE A 65 -7.04 12.03 -3.50
CA ILE A 65 -6.75 12.41 -4.89
C ILE A 65 -7.84 11.93 -5.84
N ALA A 66 -8.19 10.64 -5.77
CA ALA A 66 -9.17 10.03 -6.66
C ALA A 66 -10.64 10.21 -6.22
N ASN A 67 -10.88 10.78 -5.04
CA ASN A 67 -12.23 11.08 -4.50
C ASN A 67 -13.15 9.86 -4.44
N THR A 68 -12.62 8.72 -4.01
CA THR A 68 -13.36 7.44 -3.97
C THR A 68 -14.43 7.39 -2.87
N GLY A 69 -14.33 8.27 -1.86
CA GLY A 69 -15.19 8.21 -0.68
C GLY A 69 -14.80 7.16 0.35
N TYR A 70 -13.65 6.47 0.17
CA TYR A 70 -13.16 5.50 1.14
C TYR A 70 -12.94 6.16 2.51
N VAL A 71 -13.47 5.51 3.56
CA VAL A 71 -13.28 5.93 4.95
C VAL A 71 -12.36 4.94 5.64
N ARG A 72 -11.21 5.42 6.14
CA ARG A 72 -10.20 4.59 6.77
C ARG A 72 -10.52 4.31 8.23
N ASP A 73 -10.51 3.05 8.61
CA ASP A 73 -10.45 2.60 10.01
C ASP A 73 -9.04 2.01 10.27
N ARG A 74 -8.10 2.88 10.63
CA ARG A 74 -6.69 2.50 10.80
C ARG A 74 -6.47 1.50 11.93
N GLU A 75 -7.21 1.64 13.03
CA GLU A 75 -7.09 0.74 14.18
C GLU A 75 -7.47 -0.69 13.78
N ARG A 76 -8.56 -0.85 13.04
CA ARG A 76 -9.03 -2.14 12.58
C ARG A 76 -8.05 -2.88 11.65
N GLU A 77 -7.18 -2.16 10.95
CA GLU A 77 -6.12 -2.75 10.12
C GLU A 77 -5.20 -3.68 10.94
N PHE A 78 -5.07 -3.45 12.23
CA PHE A 78 -4.21 -4.19 13.15
C PHE A 78 -4.97 -5.06 14.17
N THR A 79 -6.25 -4.83 14.35
CA THR A 79 -7.08 -5.46 15.39
C THR A 79 -8.22 -6.30 14.83
N GLU A 80 -8.26 -6.57 13.53
CA GLU A 80 -9.33 -7.34 12.90
C GLU A 80 -9.42 -8.73 13.51
N GLU A 81 -10.53 -8.99 14.21
CA GLU A 81 -10.80 -10.26 14.89
C GLU A 81 -11.49 -11.30 14.00
N SER A 82 -12.15 -10.84 12.95
CA SER A 82 -12.79 -11.69 11.94
C SER A 82 -12.18 -11.42 10.57
N PRO A 83 -10.92 -11.81 10.38
CA PRO A 83 -10.17 -11.42 9.19
C PRO A 83 -10.75 -12.09 7.95
N PRO A 84 -10.75 -11.40 6.80
CA PRO A 84 -11.08 -12.01 5.52
C PRO A 84 -10.06 -13.08 5.15
N SER A 85 -10.38 -13.92 4.16
CA SER A 85 -9.43 -14.91 3.66
C SER A 85 -8.18 -14.24 3.06
N LYS A 86 -7.07 -14.97 3.03
CA LYS A 86 -5.84 -14.55 2.37
C LYS A 86 -6.09 -14.17 0.91
N GLU A 87 -6.93 -14.95 0.20
CA GLU A 87 -7.33 -14.67 -1.18
C GLU A 87 -8.07 -13.33 -1.31
N GLU A 88 -9.02 -13.06 -0.42
CA GLU A 88 -9.77 -11.80 -0.39
C GLU A 88 -8.84 -10.61 -0.11
N VAL A 89 -7.91 -10.72 0.83
CA VAL A 89 -6.92 -9.66 1.11
C VAL A 89 -6.02 -9.42 -0.10
N SER A 90 -5.58 -10.48 -0.79
CA SER A 90 -4.78 -10.37 -2.01
C SER A 90 -5.55 -9.65 -3.11
N ARG A 91 -6.83 -9.94 -3.28
CA ARG A 91 -7.71 -9.25 -4.24
C ARG A 91 -7.83 -7.75 -3.91
N ARG A 92 -8.05 -7.42 -2.65
CA ARG A 92 -8.16 -6.02 -2.18
C ARG A 92 -6.85 -5.25 -2.39
N LEU A 93 -5.70 -5.89 -2.19
CA LEU A 93 -4.40 -5.28 -2.46
C LEU A 93 -4.23 -4.98 -3.96
N ALA A 94 -4.58 -5.94 -4.82
CA ALA A 94 -4.53 -5.74 -6.26
C ALA A 94 -5.42 -4.56 -6.69
N GLU A 95 -6.65 -4.48 -6.19
CA GLU A 95 -7.56 -3.36 -6.46
C GLU A 95 -7.01 -2.01 -5.97
N ALA A 96 -6.38 -1.98 -4.79
CA ALA A 96 -5.75 -0.76 -4.28
C ALA A 96 -4.59 -0.30 -5.17
N VAL A 97 -3.79 -1.22 -5.68
CA VAL A 97 -2.69 -0.90 -6.60
C VAL A 97 -3.23 -0.46 -7.97
N ASP A 98 -4.27 -1.10 -8.49
CA ASP A 98 -4.94 -0.68 -9.73
C ASP A 98 -5.48 0.76 -9.61
N LEU A 99 -6.05 1.10 -8.46
CA LEU A 99 -6.50 2.47 -8.17
C LEU A 99 -5.34 3.47 -8.17
N VAL A 100 -4.22 3.12 -7.55
CA VAL A 100 -3.01 3.97 -7.55
C VAL A 100 -2.51 4.17 -8.97
N GLU A 101 -2.44 3.12 -9.77
CA GLU A 101 -2.02 3.17 -11.16
C GLU A 101 -2.92 4.09 -11.99
N ALA A 102 -4.23 3.87 -11.94
CA ALA A 102 -5.20 4.71 -12.65
C ALA A 102 -5.09 6.19 -12.23
N THR A 103 -4.81 6.45 -10.94
CA THR A 103 -4.63 7.82 -10.45
C THR A 103 -3.30 8.42 -10.94
N LEU A 104 -2.24 7.63 -11.01
CA LEU A 104 -0.94 8.05 -11.55
C LEU A 104 -1.04 8.42 -13.05
N GLU A 105 -1.81 7.66 -13.82
CA GLU A 105 -2.01 7.92 -15.25
C GLU A 105 -2.72 9.24 -15.53
N THR A 106 -3.43 9.80 -14.56
CA THR A 106 -4.10 11.11 -14.70
C THR A 106 -3.20 12.29 -14.35
N GLN A 107 -1.98 12.06 -13.83
CA GLN A 107 -1.12 13.16 -13.39
C GLN A 107 -0.47 13.88 -14.56
N THR A 108 -0.43 15.21 -14.47
CA THR A 108 0.22 16.10 -15.40
C THR A 108 1.34 16.89 -14.69
N ALA A 109 2.14 17.63 -15.44
CA ALA A 109 3.18 18.49 -14.86
C ALA A 109 2.61 19.46 -13.81
N GLU A 110 1.40 19.99 -14.06
CA GLU A 110 0.73 20.90 -13.15
C GLU A 110 0.20 20.19 -11.91
N THR A 111 -0.36 18.98 -12.07
CA THR A 111 -0.99 18.27 -10.94
C THR A 111 0.02 17.64 -10.00
N TRP A 112 1.23 17.30 -10.45
CA TRP A 112 2.29 16.80 -9.57
C TRP A 112 2.62 17.78 -8.43
N VAL A 113 2.60 19.08 -8.72
CA VAL A 113 2.93 20.13 -7.75
C VAL A 113 1.71 20.69 -7.02
N ASN A 114 0.50 20.15 -7.27
CA ASN A 114 -0.68 20.56 -6.52
C ASN A 114 -0.49 20.30 -5.03
N ALA A 115 -0.86 21.28 -4.22
CA ALA A 115 -0.78 21.18 -2.77
C ALA A 115 -1.56 19.95 -2.29
N TYR A 116 -0.95 19.24 -1.36
CA TYR A 116 -1.52 18.07 -0.72
C TYR A 116 -1.45 18.20 0.80
N GLY A 117 -2.52 17.81 1.47
CA GLY A 117 -2.58 17.73 2.91
C GLY A 117 -3.67 16.75 3.32
N ALA A 118 -3.35 15.86 4.25
CA ALA A 118 -4.29 14.88 4.79
C ALA A 118 -3.93 14.59 6.25
N ALA A 119 -4.94 14.28 7.07
CA ALA A 119 -4.70 13.85 8.44
C ALA A 119 -3.82 12.60 8.47
N GLY A 120 -2.75 12.63 9.26
CA GLY A 120 -1.79 11.54 9.39
C GLY A 120 -0.65 11.53 8.36
N ALA A 121 -0.69 12.38 7.33
CA ALA A 121 0.44 12.55 6.43
C ALA A 121 1.62 13.22 7.14
N ALA A 122 2.84 12.83 6.78
CA ALA A 122 4.04 13.45 7.34
C ALA A 122 4.14 14.93 6.97
N ASP A 123 4.66 15.75 7.88
CA ASP A 123 4.74 17.22 7.70
C ASP A 123 5.55 17.66 6.48
N PHE A 124 6.48 16.83 6.00
CA PHE A 124 7.27 17.11 4.80
C PHE A 124 6.52 16.84 3.49
N VAL A 125 5.39 16.13 3.53
CA VAL A 125 4.56 15.88 2.35
C VAL A 125 3.72 17.13 2.08
N LYS A 126 4.04 17.85 1.00
CA LYS A 126 3.41 19.13 0.65
C LYS A 126 2.63 19.11 -0.65
N ASP A 127 2.88 18.12 -1.51
CA ASP A 127 2.30 18.02 -2.84
C ASP A 127 1.98 16.58 -3.24
N ARG A 128 1.36 16.41 -4.40
CA ARG A 128 0.97 15.08 -4.90
C ARG A 128 2.17 14.18 -5.18
N PHE A 129 3.26 14.72 -5.72
CA PHE A 129 4.48 13.93 -5.89
C PHE A 129 4.96 13.37 -4.54
N GLY A 130 5.00 14.21 -3.52
CA GLY A 130 5.43 13.84 -2.17
C GLY A 130 4.60 12.72 -1.56
N ILE A 131 3.26 12.73 -1.75
CA ILE A 131 2.43 11.64 -1.19
C ILE A 131 2.61 10.32 -1.94
N PHE A 132 2.71 10.34 -3.27
CA PHE A 132 3.00 9.10 -4.02
C PHE A 132 4.34 8.50 -3.61
N LEU A 133 5.36 9.33 -3.42
CA LEU A 133 6.67 8.89 -2.94
C LEU A 133 6.60 8.34 -1.51
N SER A 134 5.91 9.04 -0.61
CA SER A 134 5.75 8.62 0.78
C SER A 134 5.00 7.28 0.89
N CYS A 135 3.93 7.10 0.13
CA CYS A 135 3.20 5.84 0.08
C CYS A 135 4.04 4.70 -0.50
N ALA A 136 4.85 4.96 -1.52
CA ALA A 136 5.76 3.96 -2.10
C ALA A 136 6.83 3.53 -1.08
N ALA A 137 7.46 4.48 -0.39
CA ALA A 137 8.44 4.21 0.65
C ALA A 137 7.85 3.43 1.82
N HIS A 138 6.64 3.78 2.25
CA HIS A 138 5.89 3.09 3.30
C HIS A 138 5.53 1.66 2.89
N PHE A 139 5.07 1.44 1.67
CA PHE A 139 4.78 0.11 1.14
C PHE A 139 6.03 -0.77 1.15
N HIS A 140 7.14 -0.25 0.62
CA HIS A 140 8.42 -0.97 0.57
C HIS A 140 8.98 -1.27 1.96
N HIS A 141 8.81 -0.34 2.91
CA HIS A 141 9.16 -0.56 4.33
C HIS A 141 8.46 -1.80 4.88
N HIS A 142 7.16 -1.94 4.67
CA HIS A 142 6.41 -3.10 5.15
C HIS A 142 6.75 -4.39 4.40
N ILE A 143 7.12 -4.33 3.13
CA ILE A 143 7.63 -5.52 2.40
C ILE A 143 8.88 -6.06 3.08
N GLY A 144 9.78 -5.19 3.56
CA GLY A 144 10.95 -5.62 4.33
C GLY A 144 10.57 -6.43 5.58
N GLN A 145 9.55 -5.99 6.31
CA GLN A 145 9.00 -6.75 7.46
C GLN A 145 8.37 -8.08 7.01
N MET A 146 7.61 -8.07 5.93
CA MET A 146 6.97 -9.27 5.37
C MET A 146 7.98 -10.33 4.94
N VAL A 147 9.15 -9.93 4.44
CA VAL A 147 10.25 -10.86 4.10
C VAL A 147 10.68 -11.66 5.34
N TYR A 148 10.86 -11.00 6.47
CA TYR A 148 11.23 -11.67 7.71
C TYR A 148 10.11 -12.55 8.27
N LEU A 149 8.86 -12.09 8.19
CA LEU A 149 7.71 -12.89 8.60
C LEU A 149 7.60 -14.19 7.78
N ALA A 150 7.72 -14.09 6.46
CA ALA A 150 7.66 -15.26 5.58
C ALA A 150 8.82 -16.25 5.86
N LYS A 151 10.03 -15.73 6.12
CA LYS A 151 11.18 -16.56 6.49
C LYS A 151 10.98 -17.29 7.82
N GLU A 152 10.34 -16.66 8.80
CA GLU A 152 10.06 -17.29 10.09
C GLU A 152 9.21 -18.53 9.96
N PHE A 153 8.21 -18.50 9.10
CA PHE A 153 7.33 -19.64 8.83
C PHE A 153 7.92 -20.69 7.87
N SER A 154 9.09 -20.44 7.31
CA SER A 154 9.80 -21.36 6.40
C SER A 154 10.89 -22.18 7.10
N LYS A 155 11.02 -22.08 8.41
CA LYS A 155 12.01 -22.82 9.21
C LYS A 155 11.64 -24.30 9.34
#